data_7ed4725ed22cc4d24497305b8977d26b
#
_entry.id   7ed4725ed22cc4d24497305b8977d26b
#
_cell.length_a   1.000
_cell.length_b   1.000
_cell.length_c   1.000
_cell.angle_alpha   90.00
_cell.angle_beta   90.00
_cell.angle_gamma   90.00
#
_symmetry.space_group_name_H-M   'P 1'
#
loop_
_entity.id
_entity.type
_entity.pdbx_description
1 polymer ?
#
loop_
_entity_poly.entity_id
_entity_poly.type
_entity_poly.pdbx_seq_one_letter_code
_entity_poly.pdbx_strand_id
1 'polypeptide(L)'
;MSDTLLLERVGCYRKLMPRLGGRKLGHLLQQNGFPVSRDRLFTLLSGNNLLVKSRKKYSVTTCSRHWMRKYPNLIRGFDLERPHRLWVGDITYISLKEGFAYLALITDAYSKRIVGYDLNTTLERDGALRALRMAIDQTPQQKRQGLIHHSDRGCQYCSKEYVKLLTDNGIRISMTEKGDPYENAVAERVNGILKSEWIDEECFESFQAAKERIDEIVILYNSFRPHASCDWLTPLEAELRTGKLKHHWGRKTVVRKAYVNLYQDNIF
;
A
#
# COMPACT_ATOMS: atom_id res chain seq x y z
N MET A 1 -12.63 -24.50 21.29
CA MET A 1 -12.47 -23.04 21.50
C MET A 1 -13.85 -22.42 21.41
N SER A 2 -14.25 -21.60 22.39
CA SER A 2 -15.56 -20.95 22.43
C SER A 2 -15.62 -19.74 21.49
N ASP A 3 -16.83 -19.43 21.01
CA ASP A 3 -17.07 -18.26 20.16
C ASP A 3 -16.85 -16.94 20.91
N THR A 4 -17.16 -16.92 22.20
CA THR A 4 -16.89 -15.77 23.10
C THR A 4 -15.41 -15.40 23.11
N LEU A 5 -14.51 -16.36 23.30
CA LEU A 5 -13.07 -16.13 23.31
C LEU A 5 -12.57 -15.63 21.95
N LEU A 6 -13.10 -16.18 20.85
CA LEU A 6 -12.77 -15.70 19.50
C LEU A 6 -13.20 -14.25 19.29
N LEU A 7 -14.39 -13.87 19.74
CA LEU A 7 -14.90 -12.49 19.66
C LEU A 7 -14.07 -11.51 20.49
N GLU A 8 -13.65 -11.89 21.67
CA GLU A 8 -12.75 -11.09 22.51
C GLU A 8 -11.43 -10.82 21.78
N ARG A 9 -10.82 -11.85 21.18
CA ARG A 9 -9.58 -11.70 20.40
C ARG A 9 -9.76 -10.85 19.15
N VAL A 10 -10.87 -11.03 18.44
CA VAL A 10 -11.25 -10.14 17.32
C VAL A 10 -11.36 -8.70 17.81
N GLY A 11 -11.98 -8.46 18.97
CA GLY A 11 -12.07 -7.14 19.60
C GLY A 11 -10.71 -6.51 19.87
N CYS A 12 -9.74 -7.28 20.39
CA CYS A 12 -8.37 -6.80 20.59
C CYS A 12 -7.72 -6.34 19.29
N TYR A 13 -7.80 -7.13 18.21
CA TYR A 13 -7.25 -6.73 16.89
C TYR A 13 -7.97 -5.51 16.31
N ARG A 14 -9.30 -5.40 16.51
CA ARG A 14 -10.09 -4.27 16.02
C ARG A 14 -9.80 -2.95 16.71
N LYS A 15 -9.33 -2.98 17.96
CA LYS A 15 -8.85 -1.76 18.65
C LYS A 15 -7.62 -1.16 17.94
N LEU A 16 -6.72 -2.00 17.45
CA LEU A 16 -5.50 -1.57 16.75
C LEU A 16 -5.75 -1.31 15.26
N MET A 17 -6.57 -2.15 14.63
CA MET A 17 -6.85 -2.16 13.19
C MET A 17 -8.36 -2.24 12.96
N PRO A 18 -9.10 -1.11 13.06
CA PRO A 18 -10.57 -1.10 13.16
C PRO A 18 -11.27 -1.83 12.02
N ARG A 19 -10.74 -1.77 10.81
CA ARG A 19 -11.35 -2.38 9.63
C ARG A 19 -10.48 -3.46 8.98
N LEU A 20 -9.67 -4.16 9.77
CA LEU A 20 -8.91 -5.31 9.28
C LEU A 20 -9.86 -6.40 8.75
N GLY A 21 -9.73 -6.82 7.50
CA GLY A 21 -10.64 -7.77 6.86
C GLY A 21 -10.55 -9.19 7.43
N GLY A 22 -11.66 -9.95 7.38
CA GLY A 22 -11.79 -11.28 7.99
C GLY A 22 -10.71 -12.29 7.63
N ARG A 23 -10.17 -12.27 6.39
CA ARG A 23 -9.05 -13.17 6.01
C ARG A 23 -7.77 -12.88 6.79
N LYS A 24 -7.44 -11.59 7.01
CA LYS A 24 -6.27 -11.18 7.79
C LYS A 24 -6.47 -11.48 9.28
N LEU A 25 -7.69 -11.24 9.80
CA LEU A 25 -8.06 -11.66 11.15
C LEU A 25 -7.88 -13.16 11.37
N GLY A 26 -8.35 -13.99 10.43
CA GLY A 26 -8.17 -15.45 10.50
C GLY A 26 -6.71 -15.86 10.54
N HIS A 27 -5.86 -15.20 9.73
CA HIS A 27 -4.42 -15.42 9.75
C HIS A 27 -3.79 -15.06 11.10
N LEU A 28 -4.08 -13.88 11.65
CA LEU A 28 -3.58 -13.43 12.95
C LEU A 28 -4.06 -14.33 14.10
N LEU A 29 -5.32 -14.74 14.08
CA LEU A 29 -5.86 -15.68 15.06
C LEU A 29 -5.09 -17.00 15.02
N GLN A 30 -4.88 -17.57 13.84
CA GLN A 30 -4.15 -18.82 13.68
C GLN A 30 -2.71 -18.73 14.18
N GLN A 31 -1.98 -17.65 13.82
CA GLN A 31 -0.60 -17.42 14.28
C GLN A 31 -0.49 -17.29 15.79
N ASN A 32 -1.52 -16.75 16.44
CA ASN A 32 -1.54 -16.55 17.90
C ASN A 32 -2.20 -17.70 18.69
N GLY A 33 -2.33 -18.89 18.10
CA GLY A 33 -2.84 -20.07 18.78
C GLY A 33 -4.36 -20.17 18.89
N PHE A 34 -5.09 -19.39 18.08
CA PHE A 34 -6.56 -19.42 17.98
C PHE A 34 -7.02 -19.95 16.62
N PRO A 35 -6.79 -21.25 16.29
CA PRO A 35 -7.15 -21.80 15.00
C PRO A 35 -8.67 -21.78 14.82
N VAL A 36 -9.12 -21.20 13.72
CA VAL A 36 -10.52 -21.12 13.34
C VAL A 36 -10.64 -21.31 11.83
N SER A 37 -11.61 -22.11 11.39
CA SER A 37 -11.88 -22.23 9.95
C SER A 37 -12.43 -20.91 9.40
N ARG A 38 -12.16 -20.67 8.12
CA ARG A 38 -12.65 -19.47 7.43
C ARG A 38 -14.16 -19.30 7.58
N ASP A 39 -14.93 -20.36 7.32
CA ASP A 39 -16.38 -20.28 7.28
C ASP A 39 -16.95 -20.00 8.66
N ARG A 40 -16.46 -20.70 9.71
CA ARG A 40 -16.83 -20.41 11.09
C ARG A 40 -16.52 -18.96 11.48
N LEU A 41 -15.32 -18.44 11.15
CA LEU A 41 -14.96 -17.06 11.43
C LEU A 41 -15.91 -16.08 10.74
N PHE A 42 -16.18 -16.28 9.43
CA PHE A 42 -17.07 -15.38 8.70
C PHE A 42 -18.52 -15.45 9.20
N THR A 43 -19.02 -16.62 9.57
CA THR A 43 -20.34 -16.77 10.23
C THR A 43 -20.38 -16.01 11.53
N LEU A 44 -19.35 -16.15 12.38
CA LEU A 44 -19.26 -15.46 13.66
C LEU A 44 -19.20 -13.93 13.49
N LEU A 45 -18.37 -13.43 12.56
CA LEU A 45 -18.28 -12.01 12.26
C LEU A 45 -19.60 -11.45 11.68
N SER A 46 -20.28 -12.21 10.83
CA SER A 46 -21.58 -11.82 10.26
C SER A 46 -22.65 -11.74 11.33
N GLY A 47 -22.77 -12.75 12.17
CA GLY A 47 -23.77 -12.79 13.25
C GLY A 47 -23.61 -11.67 14.28
N ASN A 48 -22.40 -11.13 14.44
CA ASN A 48 -22.10 -10.03 15.36
C ASN A 48 -21.92 -8.67 14.68
N ASN A 49 -22.33 -8.50 13.42
CA ASN A 49 -22.18 -7.26 12.63
C ASN A 49 -20.73 -6.75 12.52
N LEU A 50 -19.76 -7.64 12.57
CA LEU A 50 -18.32 -7.34 12.51
C LEU A 50 -17.71 -7.49 11.11
N LEU A 51 -18.51 -7.76 10.06
CA LEU A 51 -18.01 -7.79 8.69
C LEU A 51 -17.71 -6.37 8.18
N VAL A 52 -16.52 -6.20 7.62
CA VAL A 52 -16.12 -4.94 6.99
C VAL A 52 -16.83 -4.76 5.65
N LYS A 53 -17.67 -3.74 5.56
CA LYS A 53 -18.37 -3.37 4.31
C LYS A 53 -17.43 -2.55 3.42
N SER A 54 -17.45 -2.84 2.10
CA SER A 54 -16.71 -2.04 1.12
C SER A 54 -17.32 -0.65 0.99
N ARG A 55 -16.47 0.39 0.95
CA ARG A 55 -16.88 1.77 0.65
C ARG A 55 -16.42 2.13 -0.76
N LYS A 56 -17.28 2.74 -1.55
CA LYS A 56 -16.92 3.33 -2.84
C LYS A 56 -16.43 4.76 -2.59
N LYS A 57 -15.21 5.07 -3.03
CA LYS A 57 -14.68 6.44 -3.05
C LYS A 57 -14.09 6.75 -4.41
N TYR A 58 -14.31 7.97 -4.86
CA TYR A 58 -13.71 8.54 -6.08
C TYR A 58 -13.17 9.92 -5.72
N SER A 59 -11.89 10.16 -5.98
CA SER A 59 -11.33 11.51 -6.08
C SER A 59 -10.18 11.51 -7.07
N VAL A 60 -10.18 12.48 -7.99
CA VAL A 60 -9.07 12.75 -8.92
C VAL A 60 -8.28 13.91 -8.34
N THR A 61 -6.99 13.73 -8.10
CA THR A 61 -6.19 14.63 -7.27
C THR A 61 -4.90 15.13 -7.93
N THR A 62 -4.55 14.67 -9.14
CA THR A 62 -3.24 14.97 -9.72
C THR A 62 -3.31 16.07 -10.76
N CYS A 63 -2.54 17.14 -10.58
CA CYS A 63 -2.27 18.15 -11.59
C CYS A 63 -0.98 17.80 -12.35
N SER A 64 -1.12 17.12 -13.51
CA SER A 64 0.01 16.69 -14.36
C SER A 64 0.32 17.66 -15.52
N ARG A 65 -0.45 18.76 -15.67
CA ARG A 65 -0.27 19.76 -16.72
C ARG A 65 0.63 20.89 -16.22
N HIS A 66 1.95 20.70 -16.32
CA HIS A 66 2.96 21.72 -16.01
C HIS A 66 4.17 21.58 -16.96
N TRP A 67 5.01 22.62 -17.03
CA TRP A 67 6.17 22.74 -17.93
C TRP A 67 7.43 21.99 -17.45
N MET A 68 7.47 21.51 -16.21
CA MET A 68 8.66 20.87 -15.63
C MET A 68 9.03 19.58 -16.38
N ARG A 69 10.33 19.23 -16.31
CA ARG A 69 10.88 18.01 -16.95
C ARG A 69 10.21 16.76 -16.41
N LYS A 70 9.81 15.88 -17.32
CA LYS A 70 9.25 14.56 -17.03
C LYS A 70 10.30 13.49 -17.34
N TYR A 71 10.25 12.39 -16.57
CA TYR A 71 11.20 11.30 -16.68
C TYR A 71 10.51 10.06 -17.26
N PRO A 72 11.29 9.16 -17.96
CA PRO A 72 10.71 7.95 -18.56
C PRO A 72 10.24 6.95 -17.51
N ASN A 73 9.33 6.07 -17.92
CA ASN A 73 8.91 4.94 -17.10
C ASN A 73 9.97 3.82 -17.15
N LEU A 74 10.64 3.57 -16.03
CA LEU A 74 11.70 2.57 -15.90
C LEU A 74 11.23 1.25 -15.28
N ILE A 75 9.93 1.13 -14.97
CA ILE A 75 9.43 -0.01 -14.21
C ILE A 75 8.60 -1.01 -15.04
N ARG A 76 8.44 -0.75 -16.36
CA ARG A 76 7.79 -1.71 -17.24
C ARG A 76 8.59 -3.01 -17.30
N GLY A 77 7.96 -4.13 -16.92
CA GLY A 77 8.64 -5.43 -16.86
C GLY A 77 9.70 -5.55 -15.76
N PHE A 78 9.72 -4.61 -14.81
CA PHE A 78 10.68 -4.64 -13.72
C PHE A 78 10.34 -5.75 -12.72
N ASP A 79 11.28 -6.68 -12.52
CA ASP A 79 11.11 -7.80 -11.60
C ASP A 79 11.56 -7.39 -10.19
N LEU A 80 10.66 -7.54 -9.21
CA LEU A 80 10.89 -7.18 -7.82
C LEU A 80 11.21 -8.44 -7.03
N GLU A 81 12.49 -8.68 -6.79
CA GLU A 81 12.99 -9.85 -6.05
C GLU A 81 13.58 -9.53 -4.68
N ARG A 82 13.71 -8.26 -4.34
CA ARG A 82 14.22 -7.82 -3.04
C ARG A 82 13.76 -6.40 -2.68
N PRO A 83 13.77 -6.02 -1.40
CA PRO A 83 13.47 -4.65 -0.98
C PRO A 83 14.49 -3.64 -1.51
N HIS A 84 14.13 -2.38 -1.48
CA HIS A 84 14.92 -1.23 -1.89
C HIS A 84 15.42 -1.28 -3.35
N ARG A 85 14.62 -1.89 -4.23
CA ARG A 85 14.82 -1.81 -5.69
C ARG A 85 13.90 -0.81 -6.34
N LEU A 86 12.73 -0.66 -5.77
CA LEU A 86 11.70 0.27 -6.26
C LEU A 86 10.98 0.90 -5.08
N TRP A 87 11.07 2.19 -4.97
CA TRP A 87 10.20 2.99 -4.12
C TRP A 87 9.12 3.65 -4.96
N VAL A 88 7.91 3.69 -4.47
CA VAL A 88 6.79 4.38 -5.09
C VAL A 88 6.33 5.53 -4.22
N GLY A 89 6.17 6.71 -4.82
CA GLY A 89 5.71 7.92 -4.15
C GLY A 89 4.29 8.28 -4.56
N ASP A 90 3.48 8.71 -3.59
CA ASP A 90 2.14 9.27 -3.84
C ASP A 90 1.73 10.21 -2.71
N ILE A 91 0.81 11.13 -3.00
CA ILE A 91 0.23 12.07 -2.03
C ILE A 91 -1.26 11.85 -1.95
N THR A 92 -1.81 11.80 -0.75
CA THR A 92 -3.24 11.64 -0.54
C THR A 92 -3.78 12.70 0.42
N TYR A 93 -5.08 13.01 0.30
CA TYR A 93 -5.78 13.95 1.16
C TYR A 93 -6.27 13.27 2.43
N ILE A 94 -6.12 13.96 3.55
CA ILE A 94 -6.68 13.61 4.86
C ILE A 94 -7.67 14.70 5.22
N SER A 95 -8.93 14.33 5.47
CA SER A 95 -9.96 15.28 5.90
C SER A 95 -9.74 15.65 7.36
N LEU A 96 -9.72 16.94 7.65
CA LEU A 96 -9.77 17.51 8.99
C LEU A 96 -11.18 18.08 9.21
N LYS A 97 -11.48 18.42 10.46
CA LYS A 97 -12.73 19.12 10.78
C LYS A 97 -12.85 20.43 9.99
N GLU A 98 -11.75 21.13 9.86
CA GLU A 98 -11.63 22.34 9.04
C GLU A 98 -10.56 22.13 7.95
N GLY A 99 -11.01 21.79 6.74
CA GLY A 99 -10.15 21.67 5.56
C GLY A 99 -9.50 20.30 5.38
N PHE A 100 -8.28 20.32 4.86
CA PHE A 100 -7.54 19.12 4.49
C PHE A 100 -6.07 19.22 4.90
N ALA A 101 -5.47 18.07 5.17
CA ALA A 101 -4.03 17.87 5.20
C ALA A 101 -3.61 16.94 4.05
N TYR A 102 -2.33 16.92 3.74
CA TYR A 102 -1.75 16.20 2.62
C TYR A 102 -0.70 15.24 3.13
N LEU A 103 -0.96 13.95 2.99
CA LEU A 103 -0.04 12.88 3.40
C LEU A 103 0.78 12.43 2.20
N ALA A 104 2.07 12.75 2.21
CA ALA A 104 3.04 12.22 1.27
C ALA A 104 3.59 10.90 1.80
N LEU A 105 3.60 9.86 0.96
CA LEU A 105 4.11 8.52 1.29
C LEU A 105 5.19 8.10 0.31
N ILE A 106 6.25 7.50 0.82
CA ILE A 106 7.23 6.71 0.06
C ILE A 106 7.13 5.27 0.53
N THR A 107 6.82 4.38 -0.38
CA THR A 107 6.59 2.95 -0.09
C THR A 107 7.57 2.08 -0.85
N ASP A 108 8.21 1.14 -0.18
CA ASP A 108 8.97 0.09 -0.84
C ASP A 108 8.02 -0.87 -1.57
N ALA A 109 8.17 -0.99 -2.88
CA ALA A 109 7.23 -1.74 -3.70
C ALA A 109 7.30 -3.27 -3.49
N TYR A 110 8.39 -3.80 -2.97
CA TYR A 110 8.54 -5.20 -2.65
C TYR A 110 7.85 -5.55 -1.33
N SER A 111 8.31 -4.96 -0.22
CA SER A 111 7.84 -5.26 1.13
C SER A 111 6.50 -4.60 1.48
N LYS A 112 6.09 -3.57 0.73
CA LYS A 112 4.98 -2.67 1.03
C LYS A 112 5.23 -1.79 2.26
N ARG A 113 6.46 -1.76 2.79
CA ARG A 113 6.84 -0.91 3.91
C ARG A 113 6.76 0.57 3.52
N ILE A 114 6.11 1.36 4.35
CA ILE A 114 6.21 2.82 4.28
C ILE A 114 7.58 3.18 4.85
N VAL A 115 8.49 3.61 3.96
CA VAL A 115 9.88 3.95 4.29
C VAL A 115 10.08 5.43 4.54
N GLY A 116 9.11 6.26 4.19
CA GLY A 116 9.10 7.68 4.49
C GLY A 116 7.70 8.25 4.32
N TYR A 117 7.37 9.22 5.16
CA TYR A 117 6.08 9.91 5.09
C TYR A 117 6.17 11.30 5.73
N ASP A 118 5.24 12.16 5.35
CA ASP A 118 5.04 13.46 5.99
C ASP A 118 3.61 13.93 5.81
N LEU A 119 3.01 14.43 6.87
CA LEU A 119 1.72 15.13 6.83
C LEU A 119 1.97 16.63 6.79
N ASN A 120 1.39 17.32 5.82
CA ASN A 120 1.55 18.76 5.62
C ASN A 120 0.19 19.45 5.46
N THR A 121 0.13 20.73 5.80
CA THR A 121 -1.06 21.58 5.62
C THR A 121 -1.23 22.07 4.19
N THR A 122 -0.19 22.00 3.37
CA THR A 122 -0.20 22.43 1.96
C THR A 122 0.20 21.29 1.03
N LEU A 123 -0.30 21.34 -0.22
CA LEU A 123 0.08 20.40 -1.28
C LEU A 123 1.41 20.79 -1.96
N GLU A 124 2.21 21.60 -1.32
CA GLU A 124 3.51 22.00 -1.84
C GLU A 124 4.54 20.87 -1.77
N ARG A 125 5.69 21.08 -2.43
CA ARG A 125 6.78 20.11 -2.53
C ARG A 125 7.40 19.69 -1.21
N ASP A 126 7.31 20.53 -0.18
CA ASP A 126 8.02 20.35 1.10
C ASP A 126 7.62 19.09 1.84
N GLY A 127 6.32 18.71 1.79
CA GLY A 127 5.85 17.44 2.36
C GLY A 127 6.48 16.23 1.66
N ALA A 128 6.49 16.23 0.33
CA ALA A 128 7.14 15.18 -0.45
C ALA A 128 8.65 15.11 -0.21
N LEU A 129 9.32 16.27 -0.07
CA LEU A 129 10.74 16.34 0.25
C LEU A 129 11.07 15.78 1.64
N ARG A 130 10.26 16.08 2.67
CA ARG A 130 10.48 15.53 4.02
C ARG A 130 10.25 14.02 4.05
N ALA A 131 9.21 13.52 3.37
CA ALA A 131 8.97 12.08 3.22
C ALA A 131 10.16 11.38 2.53
N LEU A 132 10.71 11.98 1.46
CA LEU A 132 11.87 11.41 0.76
C LEU A 132 13.14 11.46 1.62
N ARG A 133 13.41 12.54 2.35
CA ARG A 133 14.54 12.62 3.30
C ARG A 133 14.44 11.53 4.35
N MET A 134 13.28 11.37 4.99
CA MET A 134 13.04 10.29 5.96
C MET A 134 13.36 8.92 5.36
N ALA A 135 12.90 8.63 4.14
CA ALA A 135 13.17 7.35 3.47
C ALA A 135 14.67 7.13 3.22
N ILE A 136 15.38 8.18 2.81
CA ILE A 136 16.83 8.15 2.57
C ILE A 136 17.59 7.93 3.86
N ASP A 137 17.25 8.66 4.92
CA ASP A 137 17.94 8.61 6.22
C ASP A 137 17.76 7.27 6.92
N GLN A 138 16.59 6.65 6.78
CA GLN A 138 16.30 5.32 7.35
C GLN A 138 16.89 4.15 6.54
N THR A 139 17.38 4.39 5.31
CA THR A 139 17.85 3.32 4.43
C THR A 139 19.34 3.49 4.11
N PRO A 140 20.22 2.61 4.60
CA PRO A 140 21.66 2.68 4.32
C PRO A 140 21.96 2.71 2.82
N GLN A 141 23.01 3.45 2.43
CA GLN A 141 23.39 3.64 1.03
C GLN A 141 23.61 2.32 0.28
N GLN A 142 24.18 1.32 0.95
CA GLN A 142 24.43 -0.01 0.37
C GLN A 142 23.13 -0.72 -0.06
N LYS A 143 22.06 -0.52 0.68
CA LYS A 143 20.73 -1.07 0.35
C LYS A 143 20.07 -0.34 -0.82
N ARG A 144 20.45 0.92 -1.08
CA ARG A 144 19.88 1.78 -2.14
C ARG A 144 20.57 1.62 -3.51
N GLN A 145 21.54 0.72 -3.66
CA GLN A 145 22.22 0.49 -4.93
C GLN A 145 21.24 0.05 -6.02
N GLY A 146 21.16 0.85 -7.11
CA GLY A 146 20.25 0.63 -8.23
C GLY A 146 18.77 0.88 -7.93
N LEU A 147 18.46 1.57 -6.82
CA LEU A 147 17.10 1.95 -6.45
C LEU A 147 16.48 2.87 -7.50
N ILE A 148 15.25 2.60 -7.83
CA ILE A 148 14.39 3.45 -8.67
C ILE A 148 13.33 4.07 -7.75
N HIS A 149 13.15 5.39 -7.84
CA HIS A 149 11.97 6.08 -7.30
C HIS A 149 10.97 6.32 -8.41
N HIS A 150 9.75 5.83 -8.25
CA HIS A 150 8.66 5.98 -9.22
C HIS A 150 7.51 6.77 -8.61
N SER A 151 6.99 7.73 -9.35
CA SER A 151 5.84 8.54 -8.97
C SER A 151 4.96 8.88 -10.18
N ASP A 152 3.83 9.51 -9.92
CA ASP A 152 3.12 10.21 -10.96
C ASP A 152 3.90 11.46 -11.44
N ARG A 153 3.31 12.22 -12.40
CA ARG A 153 3.89 13.45 -12.92
C ARG A 153 3.46 14.69 -12.14
N GLY A 154 3.18 14.59 -10.86
CA GLY A 154 2.84 15.71 -10.01
C GLY A 154 4.01 16.73 -9.93
N CYS A 155 3.67 18.03 -9.84
CA CYS A 155 4.67 19.10 -9.79
C CYS A 155 5.64 18.96 -8.60
N GLN A 156 5.23 18.35 -7.52
CA GLN A 156 6.03 18.06 -6.33
C GLN A 156 7.23 17.18 -6.68
N TYR A 157 7.00 16.10 -7.45
CA TYR A 157 8.02 15.13 -7.86
C TYR A 157 8.91 15.63 -8.99
N CYS A 158 8.42 16.61 -9.77
CA CYS A 158 9.16 17.26 -10.86
C CYS A 158 9.98 18.48 -10.41
N SER A 159 9.87 18.89 -9.12
CA SER A 159 10.58 20.05 -8.61
C SER A 159 12.10 19.84 -8.62
N LYS A 160 12.86 20.93 -8.84
CA LYS A 160 14.32 20.85 -8.91
C LYS A 160 14.95 20.28 -7.66
N GLU A 161 14.42 20.64 -6.50
CA GLU A 161 14.91 20.19 -5.20
C GLU A 161 14.65 18.69 -4.97
N TYR A 162 13.47 18.19 -5.39
CA TYR A 162 13.12 16.77 -5.28
C TYR A 162 14.01 15.91 -6.20
N VAL A 163 14.15 16.34 -7.44
CA VAL A 163 15.04 15.72 -8.44
C VAL A 163 16.48 15.73 -7.97
N LYS A 164 16.96 16.86 -7.45
CA LYS A 164 18.32 17.00 -6.90
C LYS A 164 18.54 16.02 -5.74
N LEU A 165 17.62 15.94 -4.79
CA LEU A 165 17.72 15.03 -3.66
C LEU A 165 17.83 13.56 -4.08
N LEU A 166 17.04 13.11 -5.08
CA LEU A 166 17.16 11.78 -5.67
C LEU A 166 18.52 11.56 -6.33
N THR A 167 18.95 12.50 -7.17
CA THR A 167 20.19 12.39 -7.94
C THR A 167 21.42 12.37 -7.04
N ASP A 168 21.49 13.26 -6.05
CA ASP A 168 22.60 13.33 -5.06
C ASP A 168 22.75 12.02 -4.27
N ASN A 169 21.65 11.26 -4.13
CA ASN A 169 21.64 9.97 -3.44
C ASN A 169 21.75 8.76 -4.39
N GLY A 170 22.02 8.97 -5.67
CA GLY A 170 22.17 7.90 -6.67
C GLY A 170 20.88 7.14 -6.95
N ILE A 171 19.71 7.73 -6.67
CA ILE A 171 18.39 7.13 -6.90
C ILE A 171 17.90 7.50 -8.28
N ARG A 172 17.58 6.50 -9.10
CA ARG A 172 17.07 6.69 -10.45
C ARG A 172 15.61 7.16 -10.43
N ILE A 173 15.27 8.08 -11.35
CA ILE A 173 13.93 8.68 -11.40
C ILE A 173 13.10 8.01 -12.48
N SER A 174 11.89 7.63 -12.14
CA SER A 174 10.89 7.04 -13.01
C SER A 174 9.54 7.71 -12.79
N MET A 175 8.77 7.92 -13.85
CA MET A 175 7.42 8.50 -13.75
C MET A 175 6.44 7.75 -14.64
N THR A 176 5.15 7.83 -14.27
CA THR A 176 4.06 7.32 -15.10
C THR A 176 4.07 7.99 -16.48
N GLU A 177 3.74 7.30 -17.56
CA GLU A 177 3.77 7.89 -18.91
C GLU A 177 2.40 8.35 -19.40
N LYS A 178 1.37 7.56 -19.21
CA LYS A 178 0.05 7.79 -19.81
C LYS A 178 -1.08 8.01 -18.80
N GLY A 179 -0.77 8.20 -17.54
CA GLY A 179 -1.79 8.26 -16.48
C GLY A 179 -2.54 6.93 -16.30
N ASP A 180 -1.91 5.80 -16.68
CA ASP A 180 -2.44 4.48 -16.47
C ASP A 180 -2.44 4.20 -14.96
N PRO A 181 -3.62 3.93 -14.34
CA PRO A 181 -3.70 3.60 -12.92
C PRO A 181 -2.82 2.42 -12.50
N TYR A 182 -2.51 1.52 -13.43
CA TYR A 182 -1.63 0.38 -13.14
C TYR A 182 -0.15 0.76 -12.97
N GLU A 183 0.25 1.92 -13.48
CA GLU A 183 1.65 2.37 -13.38
C GLU A 183 2.05 2.78 -11.97
N ASN A 184 1.11 3.19 -11.08
CA ASN A 184 1.37 3.50 -9.66
C ASN A 184 0.50 2.69 -8.68
N ALA A 185 0.02 1.52 -9.10
CA ALA A 185 -0.94 0.70 -8.36
C ALA A 185 -0.49 0.31 -6.94
N VAL A 186 0.80 0.22 -6.67
CA VAL A 186 1.31 -0.10 -5.31
C VAL A 186 1.08 1.06 -4.37
N ALA A 187 1.43 2.28 -4.77
CA ALA A 187 1.25 3.48 -3.95
C ALA A 187 -0.25 3.75 -3.71
N GLU A 188 -1.06 3.71 -4.76
CA GLU A 188 -2.52 3.84 -4.65
C GLU A 188 -3.13 2.79 -3.71
N ARG A 189 -2.63 1.55 -3.78
CA ARG A 189 -3.09 0.47 -2.91
C ARG A 189 -2.75 0.72 -1.45
N VAL A 190 -1.55 1.20 -1.14
CA VAL A 190 -1.13 1.50 0.24
C VAL A 190 -1.96 2.67 0.78
N ASN A 191 -2.10 3.76 0.02
CA ASN A 191 -2.98 4.88 0.37
C ASN A 191 -4.42 4.41 0.64
N GLY A 192 -4.97 3.59 -0.26
CA GLY A 192 -6.31 3.04 -0.10
C GLY A 192 -6.47 2.16 1.15
N ILE A 193 -5.41 1.44 1.56
CA ILE A 193 -5.41 0.65 2.78
C ILE A 193 -5.42 1.56 4.01
N LEU A 194 -4.53 2.55 4.10
CA LEU A 194 -4.49 3.47 5.24
C LEU A 194 -5.82 4.18 5.42
N LYS A 195 -6.36 4.72 4.33
CA LYS A 195 -7.67 5.38 4.34
C LYS A 195 -8.77 4.45 4.79
N SER A 196 -8.95 3.33 4.11
CA SER A 196 -10.11 2.45 4.34
C SER A 196 -10.04 1.66 5.65
N GLU A 197 -8.86 1.36 6.17
CA GLU A 197 -8.71 0.54 7.38
C GLU A 197 -8.61 1.36 8.66
N TRP A 198 -8.21 2.67 8.59
CA TRP A 198 -8.08 3.57 9.74
C TRP A 198 -8.69 4.95 9.49
N ILE A 199 -8.09 5.74 8.59
CA ILE A 199 -8.27 7.19 8.48
C ILE A 199 -9.72 7.60 8.23
N ASP A 200 -10.42 6.90 7.34
CA ASP A 200 -11.80 7.25 6.94
C ASP A 200 -12.85 7.02 8.04
N GLU A 201 -12.49 6.39 9.14
CA GLU A 201 -13.34 6.19 10.33
C GLU A 201 -13.14 7.30 11.36
N GLU A 202 -12.10 8.09 11.24
CA GLU A 202 -11.71 9.10 12.22
C GLU A 202 -12.07 10.52 11.73
N CYS A 203 -12.47 11.36 12.67
CA CYS A 203 -12.65 12.79 12.46
C CYS A 203 -11.54 13.52 13.20
N PHE A 204 -10.60 14.10 12.47
CA PHE A 204 -9.46 14.79 13.08
C PHE A 204 -9.85 16.23 13.44
N GLU A 205 -9.87 16.56 14.73
CA GLU A 205 -10.19 17.88 15.23
C GLU A 205 -9.14 18.94 14.84
N SER A 206 -7.87 18.53 14.68
CA SER A 206 -6.76 19.42 14.33
C SER A 206 -5.71 18.70 13.47
N PHE A 207 -4.85 19.49 12.84
CA PHE A 207 -3.68 19.00 12.13
C PHE A 207 -2.73 18.20 13.05
N GLN A 208 -2.53 18.67 14.27
CA GLN A 208 -1.64 18.01 15.23
C GLN A 208 -2.18 16.62 15.62
N ALA A 209 -3.49 16.52 15.91
CA ALA A 209 -4.13 15.25 16.22
C ALA A 209 -4.04 14.26 15.02
N ALA A 210 -4.24 14.76 13.79
CA ALA A 210 -4.07 13.96 12.60
C ALA A 210 -2.62 13.46 12.44
N LYS A 211 -1.63 14.32 12.72
CA LYS A 211 -0.21 13.96 12.61
C LYS A 211 0.18 12.84 13.58
N GLU A 212 -0.15 12.99 14.85
CA GLU A 212 0.12 11.99 15.89
C GLU A 212 -0.55 10.65 15.53
N ARG A 213 -1.78 10.71 15.06
CA ARG A 213 -2.50 9.50 14.67
C ARG A 213 -1.93 8.83 13.41
N ILE A 214 -1.45 9.60 12.43
CA ILE A 214 -0.77 9.05 11.24
C ILE A 214 0.53 8.35 11.64
N ASP A 215 1.29 8.91 12.58
CA ASP A 215 2.51 8.28 13.11
C ASP A 215 2.20 6.89 13.70
N GLU A 216 1.16 6.78 14.53
CA GLU A 216 0.69 5.50 15.08
C GLU A 216 0.22 4.54 13.97
N ILE A 217 -0.57 5.02 13.02
CA ILE A 217 -1.09 4.21 11.90
C ILE A 217 0.05 3.62 11.06
N VAL A 218 1.10 4.40 10.78
CA VAL A 218 2.26 3.92 10.03
C VAL A 218 3.01 2.83 10.79
N ILE A 219 3.16 2.96 12.11
CA ILE A 219 3.75 1.92 12.97
C ILE A 219 2.89 0.65 12.91
N LEU A 220 1.58 0.76 13.12
CA LEU A 220 0.66 -0.38 13.07
C LEU A 220 0.65 -1.06 11.69
N TYR A 221 0.65 -0.26 10.63
CA TYR A 221 0.71 -0.75 9.25
C TYR A 221 2.01 -1.52 8.97
N ASN A 222 3.14 -0.97 9.34
CA ASN A 222 4.44 -1.58 9.07
C ASN A 222 4.72 -2.82 9.93
N SER A 223 4.30 -2.80 11.22
CA SER A 223 4.72 -3.79 12.21
C SER A 223 3.71 -4.91 12.47
N PHE A 224 2.41 -4.63 12.31
CA PHE A 224 1.36 -5.56 12.76
C PHE A 224 0.41 -6.03 11.65
N ARG A 225 0.31 -5.26 10.56
CA ARG A 225 -0.66 -5.57 9.52
C ARG A 225 -0.12 -6.59 8.52
N PRO A 226 -0.69 -7.81 8.41
CA PRO A 226 -0.26 -8.78 7.42
C PRO A 226 -0.72 -8.40 6.00
N HIS A 227 0.15 -8.66 5.02
CA HIS A 227 -0.12 -8.45 3.62
C HIS A 227 -0.21 -9.76 2.84
N ALA A 228 -1.36 -10.04 2.25
CA ALA A 228 -1.53 -11.22 1.44
C ALA A 228 -0.69 -11.21 0.13
N SER A 229 -0.15 -10.06 -0.31
CA SER A 229 0.84 -9.96 -1.40
C SER A 229 2.28 -10.21 -0.96
N CYS A 230 2.52 -10.28 0.33
CA CYS A 230 3.82 -10.51 0.91
C CYS A 230 3.81 -11.79 1.75
N ASP A 231 3.15 -12.84 1.28
CA ASP A 231 3.03 -14.13 1.96
C ASP A 231 2.47 -14.05 3.39
N TRP A 232 1.54 -13.15 3.64
CA TRP A 232 0.97 -12.80 4.94
C TRP A 232 1.95 -12.16 5.93
N LEU A 233 3.19 -11.89 5.51
CA LEU A 233 4.14 -11.14 6.32
C LEU A 233 3.67 -9.70 6.53
N THR A 234 4.08 -9.10 7.63
CA THR A 234 4.04 -7.65 7.81
C THR A 234 5.05 -6.97 6.88
N PRO A 235 4.91 -5.68 6.58
CA PRO A 235 5.91 -4.95 5.77
C PRO A 235 7.34 -5.03 6.32
N LEU A 236 7.51 -4.96 7.65
CA LEU A 236 8.84 -5.11 8.27
C LEU A 236 9.41 -6.51 8.12
N GLU A 237 8.60 -7.56 8.29
CA GLU A 237 9.04 -8.94 8.07
C GLU A 237 9.37 -9.20 6.59
N ALA A 238 8.56 -8.67 5.67
CA ALA A 238 8.78 -8.79 4.24
C ALA A 238 10.06 -8.10 3.79
N GLU A 239 10.47 -6.98 4.43
CA GLU A 239 11.72 -6.28 4.15
C GLU A 239 12.97 -7.14 4.45
N LEU A 240 12.84 -8.16 5.29
CA LEU A 240 13.91 -9.09 5.61
C LEU A 240 14.00 -10.29 4.64
N ARG A 241 13.12 -10.34 3.64
CA ARG A 241 13.05 -11.44 2.67
C ARG A 241 13.68 -11.04 1.33
N THR A 242 14.05 -12.06 0.57
CA THR A 242 14.50 -11.96 -0.83
C THR A 242 13.84 -13.05 -1.65
N GLY A 243 13.80 -12.89 -2.97
CA GLY A 243 13.09 -13.80 -3.88
C GLY A 243 11.61 -13.43 -4.03
N LYS A 244 10.88 -14.20 -4.82
CA LYS A 244 9.46 -13.95 -5.09
C LYS A 244 8.59 -14.29 -3.88
N LEU A 245 7.88 -13.30 -3.35
CA LEU A 245 6.91 -13.50 -2.28
C LEU A 245 5.63 -14.12 -2.84
N LYS A 246 5.05 -15.08 -2.09
CA LYS A 246 3.80 -15.73 -2.49
C LYS A 246 2.61 -14.77 -2.35
N HIS A 247 1.81 -14.68 -3.38
CA HIS A 247 0.57 -13.93 -3.36
C HIS A 247 -0.61 -14.85 -3.00
N HIS A 248 -1.37 -14.48 -1.97
CA HIS A 248 -2.54 -15.24 -1.50
C HIS A 248 -3.86 -14.74 -2.09
N TRP A 249 -3.79 -14.03 -3.20
CA TRP A 249 -4.92 -13.73 -4.07
C TRP A 249 -4.48 -13.87 -5.53
N GLY A 250 -5.40 -14.22 -6.36
CA GLY A 250 -5.27 -14.26 -7.81
C GLY A 250 -6.62 -14.69 -8.36
N ARG A 251 -7.00 -14.18 -9.50
CA ARG A 251 -8.00 -14.86 -10.31
C ARG A 251 -7.41 -16.24 -10.60
N LYS A 252 -8.09 -17.33 -10.20
CA LYS A 252 -7.81 -18.62 -10.81
C LYS A 252 -7.91 -18.37 -12.32
N THR A 253 -6.79 -18.43 -13.01
CA THR A 253 -6.80 -18.47 -14.47
C THR A 253 -7.56 -19.77 -14.78
N VAL A 254 -8.83 -19.64 -15.13
CA VAL A 254 -9.58 -20.74 -15.71
C VAL A 254 -8.89 -20.92 -17.05
N VAL A 255 -7.99 -21.89 -17.12
CA VAL A 255 -7.50 -22.42 -18.38
C VAL A 255 -8.77 -22.97 -19.03
N ARG A 256 -9.40 -22.19 -19.90
CA ARG A 256 -10.37 -22.70 -20.85
C ARG A 256 -9.56 -23.68 -21.68
N LYS A 257 -9.70 -24.99 -21.36
CA LYS A 257 -9.33 -26.05 -22.30
C LYS A 257 -10.06 -25.69 -23.60
N ALA A 258 -9.32 -25.29 -24.61
CA ALA A 258 -9.84 -25.19 -25.95
C ALA A 258 -10.32 -26.62 -26.29
N TYR A 259 -11.62 -26.79 -26.36
CA TYR A 259 -12.20 -27.93 -27.04
C TYR A 259 -11.81 -27.74 -28.50
N VAL A 260 -10.74 -28.38 -28.90
CA VAL A 260 -10.47 -28.64 -30.32
C VAL A 260 -11.62 -29.49 -30.80
N ASN A 261 -12.48 -28.94 -31.66
CA ASN A 261 -13.50 -29.66 -32.38
C ASN A 261 -12.82 -30.70 -33.28
N LEU A 262 -12.77 -31.93 -32.82
CA LEU A 262 -12.57 -33.13 -33.64
C LEU A 262 -13.88 -33.44 -34.40
N TYR A 263 -14.22 -32.65 -35.40
CA TYR A 263 -15.21 -32.96 -36.41
C TYR A 263 -14.86 -32.21 -37.69
N GLN A 264 -13.93 -32.75 -38.43
CA GLN A 264 -13.84 -32.61 -39.88
C GLN A 264 -12.88 -33.70 -40.37
N ASP A 265 -13.42 -34.84 -40.62
CA ASP A 265 -12.95 -35.74 -41.69
C ASP A 265 -13.93 -36.94 -41.73
N ASN A 266 -14.92 -36.75 -42.55
CA ASN A 266 -15.63 -37.81 -43.29
C ASN A 266 -16.76 -37.16 -44.09
N ILE A 267 -16.50 -36.94 -45.38
CA ILE A 267 -17.44 -37.13 -46.49
C ILE A 267 -16.68 -36.79 -47.80
N PHE A 268 -16.44 -37.86 -48.58
CA PHE A 268 -16.17 -37.95 -50.03
C PHE A 268 -15.34 -36.92 -50.74
#